data_2102e9f90da485356c29887ef097bbc0
#
_entry.id   2102e9f90da485356c29887ef097bbc0
#
_cell.length_a   1.000
_cell.length_b   1.000
_cell.length_c   1.000
_cell.angle_alpha   90.00
_cell.angle_beta   90.00
_cell.angle_gamma   90.00
#
_symmetry.space_group_name_H-M   'P 1'
#
loop_
_entity.id
_entity.type
_entity.pdbx_description
1 polymer ?
#
loop_
_entity_poly.entity_id
_entity_poly.type
_entity_poly.pdbx_seq_one_letter_code
_entity_poly.pdbx_strand_id
1 'polypeptide(L)'
;MNIKNQFKEGLITNNPVLVQQIGMCATMAITTSLFNGLGMGLSVLIILTCCNVVVSLIRKIIPEEIRLAIFVVVIAGFVTIVDLLLQAFLPALSASLGVFIPLIVVNCIIIGRAEAFCQKNTVAASFFDGIFQGLGYTVVLIIMCVFREFVGSGRFGGGLIDIANGFRFTMDGTGGGIQIFPETYGMSIMNLPFGGFLTLGLLIGVMQAALKKSERKKRTAERAAKEAALQKEVEE
;
A
#
# COMPACT_ATOMS: atom_id res chain seq x y z
N MET A 1 16.40 -18.51 0.11
CA MET A 1 15.25 -17.68 -0.27
C MET A 1 15.79 -16.46 -1.00
N ASN A 2 15.45 -16.25 -2.29
CA ASN A 2 16.03 -15.16 -3.09
C ASN A 2 15.28 -13.85 -2.80
N ILE A 3 15.94 -12.92 -2.12
CA ILE A 3 15.44 -11.57 -1.76
C ILE A 3 14.92 -10.83 -2.99
N LYS A 4 15.58 -10.98 -4.15
CA LYS A 4 15.14 -10.38 -5.44
C LYS A 4 13.76 -10.87 -5.89
N ASN A 5 13.44 -12.14 -5.65
CA ASN A 5 12.13 -12.68 -6.01
C ASN A 5 11.03 -12.15 -5.08
N GLN A 6 11.29 -12.05 -3.78
CA GLN A 6 10.36 -11.45 -2.81
C GLN A 6 10.07 -9.97 -3.11
N PHE A 7 11.10 -9.20 -3.49
CA PHE A 7 10.92 -7.81 -3.89
C PHE A 7 9.99 -7.68 -5.10
N LYS A 8 10.20 -8.50 -6.14
CA LYS A 8 9.36 -8.50 -7.33
C LYS A 8 7.93 -8.99 -7.04
N GLU A 9 7.79 -9.96 -6.16
CA GLU A 9 6.51 -10.47 -5.70
C GLU A 9 5.73 -9.43 -4.91
N GLY A 10 6.33 -8.76 -3.94
CA GLY A 10 5.68 -7.74 -3.11
C GLY A 10 5.25 -6.50 -3.89
N LEU A 11 6.05 -6.09 -4.88
CA LEU A 11 5.79 -4.84 -5.61
C LEU A 11 4.82 -5.01 -6.79
N ILE A 12 4.92 -6.12 -7.55
CA ILE A 12 4.22 -6.28 -8.83
C ILE A 12 3.30 -7.49 -8.84
N THR A 13 3.84 -8.69 -8.56
CA THR A 13 3.12 -9.95 -8.80
C THR A 13 2.12 -10.26 -7.69
N ASN A 14 2.44 -9.93 -6.44
CA ASN A 14 1.61 -10.13 -5.25
C ASN A 14 1.37 -8.83 -4.48
N ASN A 15 1.14 -7.73 -5.21
CA ASN A 15 0.84 -6.45 -4.57
C ASN A 15 -0.38 -6.59 -3.65
N PRO A 16 -0.30 -6.12 -2.37
CA PRO A 16 -1.35 -6.37 -1.40
C PRO A 16 -2.69 -5.75 -1.79
N VAL A 17 -2.69 -4.56 -2.37
CA VAL A 17 -3.92 -3.85 -2.74
C VAL A 17 -4.45 -4.28 -4.11
N LEU A 18 -3.59 -4.35 -5.13
CA LEU A 18 -4.00 -4.55 -6.51
C LEU A 18 -4.28 -6.00 -6.87
N VAL A 19 -3.56 -6.94 -6.25
CA VAL A 19 -3.66 -8.37 -6.56
C VAL A 19 -4.39 -9.13 -5.46
N GLN A 20 -3.99 -8.92 -4.20
CA GLN A 20 -4.61 -9.59 -3.05
C GLN A 20 -5.90 -8.90 -2.59
N GLN A 21 -6.14 -7.65 -3.02
CA GLN A 21 -7.30 -6.83 -2.66
C GLN A 21 -7.45 -6.63 -1.14
N ILE A 22 -6.33 -6.61 -0.42
CA ILE A 22 -6.26 -6.43 1.03
C ILE A 22 -5.80 -4.99 1.33
N GLY A 23 -6.40 -4.34 2.33
CA GLY A 23 -6.06 -2.95 2.70
C GLY A 23 -6.84 -1.86 1.96
N MET A 24 -7.89 -2.23 1.22
CA MET A 24 -8.71 -1.26 0.47
C MET A 24 -9.38 -0.21 1.34
N CYS A 25 -9.82 -0.56 2.55
CA CYS A 25 -10.56 0.33 3.45
C CYS A 25 -9.76 1.61 3.78
N ALA A 26 -8.51 1.47 4.17
CA ALA A 26 -7.65 2.62 4.44
C ALA A 26 -7.26 3.37 3.17
N THR A 27 -7.03 2.65 2.07
CA THR A 27 -6.70 3.24 0.76
C THR A 27 -7.80 4.16 0.26
N MET A 28 -9.07 3.79 0.44
CA MET A 28 -10.20 4.63 0.01
C MET A 28 -10.42 5.85 0.89
N ALA A 29 -10.20 5.70 2.20
CA ALA A 29 -10.52 6.73 3.17
C ALA A 29 -9.51 7.89 3.15
N ILE A 30 -8.21 7.60 2.95
CA ILE A 30 -7.14 8.56 3.20
C ILE A 30 -6.56 9.22 1.94
N THR A 31 -6.83 8.68 0.76
CA THR A 31 -6.22 9.11 -0.50
C THR A 31 -6.80 10.42 -1.08
N THR A 32 -7.14 11.37 -0.23
CA THR A 32 -7.62 12.70 -0.63
C THR A 32 -6.50 13.72 -0.83
N SER A 33 -5.34 13.52 -0.20
CA SER A 33 -4.15 14.36 -0.32
C SER A 33 -2.89 13.51 -0.37
N LEU A 34 -1.91 13.93 -1.16
CA LEU A 34 -0.62 13.26 -1.28
C LEU A 34 0.15 13.22 0.04
N PHE A 35 0.07 14.30 0.81
CA PHE A 35 0.69 14.39 2.13
C PHE A 35 0.16 13.32 3.10
N ASN A 36 -1.16 13.17 3.18
CA ASN A 36 -1.79 12.16 4.02
C ASN A 36 -1.48 10.74 3.56
N GLY A 37 -1.47 10.51 2.23
CA GLY A 37 -1.14 9.22 1.66
C GLY A 37 0.29 8.77 1.93
N LEU A 38 1.25 9.69 1.84
CA LEU A 38 2.66 9.41 2.15
C LEU A 38 2.85 9.13 3.65
N GLY A 39 2.25 9.95 4.51
CA GLY A 39 2.30 9.76 5.96
C GLY A 39 1.72 8.43 6.41
N MET A 40 0.54 8.08 5.87
CA MET A 40 -0.10 6.79 6.16
C MET A 40 0.71 5.61 5.62
N GLY A 41 1.24 5.70 4.39
CA GLY A 41 2.06 4.66 3.79
C GLY A 41 3.30 4.37 4.62
N LEU A 42 4.01 5.39 5.06
CA LEU A 42 5.18 5.25 5.93
C LEU A 42 4.83 4.67 7.30
N SER A 43 3.75 5.14 7.91
CA SER A 43 3.28 4.62 9.20
C SER A 43 2.92 3.14 9.12
N VAL A 44 2.17 2.74 8.11
CA VAL A 44 1.80 1.33 7.88
C VAL A 44 3.03 0.47 7.60
N LEU A 45 4.01 0.96 6.84
CA LEU A 45 5.25 0.24 6.56
C LEU A 45 6.02 -0.07 7.86
N ILE A 46 6.18 0.91 8.74
CA ILE A 46 6.88 0.73 10.02
C ILE A 46 6.10 -0.25 10.92
N ILE A 47 4.80 -0.02 11.08
CA ILE A 47 3.94 -0.85 11.93
C ILE A 47 3.89 -2.29 11.42
N LEU A 48 3.70 -2.49 10.10
CA LEU A 48 3.65 -3.81 9.49
C LEU A 48 4.96 -4.58 9.72
N THR A 49 6.09 -3.92 9.52
CA THR A 49 7.41 -4.55 9.71
C THR A 49 7.64 -4.94 11.17
N CYS A 50 7.36 -4.05 12.12
CA CYS A 50 7.50 -4.32 13.55
C CYS A 50 6.54 -5.43 14.01
N CYS A 51 5.28 -5.35 13.60
CA CYS A 51 4.28 -6.37 13.95
C CYS A 51 4.64 -7.75 13.38
N ASN A 52 5.10 -7.83 12.13
CA ASN A 52 5.51 -9.09 11.53
C ASN A 52 6.64 -9.77 12.31
N VAL A 53 7.61 -8.99 12.79
CA VAL A 53 8.72 -9.51 13.61
C VAL A 53 8.20 -10.03 14.95
N VAL A 54 7.41 -9.24 15.67
CA VAL A 54 6.90 -9.62 16.99
C VAL A 54 5.96 -10.80 16.92
N VAL A 55 5.03 -10.81 15.96
CA VAL A 55 4.11 -11.93 15.74
C VAL A 55 4.87 -13.22 15.41
N SER A 56 5.89 -13.14 14.55
CA SER A 56 6.72 -14.31 14.23
C SER A 56 7.52 -14.84 15.46
N LEU A 57 7.88 -13.95 16.40
CA LEU A 57 8.56 -14.33 17.63
C LEU A 57 7.62 -15.04 18.61
N ILE A 58 6.41 -14.50 18.80
CA ILE A 58 5.43 -14.96 19.80
C ILE A 58 4.62 -16.17 19.30
N ARG A 59 4.60 -16.47 18.01
CA ARG A 59 3.76 -17.51 17.39
C ARG A 59 3.76 -18.88 18.04
N LYS A 60 4.86 -19.26 18.73
CA LYS A 60 5.00 -20.57 19.38
C LYS A 60 4.28 -20.66 20.73
N ILE A 61 3.94 -19.52 21.32
CA ILE A 61 3.39 -19.43 22.68
C ILE A 61 1.86 -19.32 22.63
N ILE A 62 1.31 -18.81 21.53
CA ILE A 62 -0.10 -18.48 21.42
C ILE A 62 -0.92 -19.67 20.92
N PRO A 63 -1.97 -20.12 21.65
CA PRO A 63 -2.91 -21.13 21.17
C PRO A 63 -3.76 -20.58 20.02
N GLU A 64 -4.23 -21.47 19.15
CA GLU A 64 -4.93 -21.08 17.91
C GLU A 64 -6.24 -20.33 18.14
N GLU A 65 -6.94 -20.63 19.24
CA GLU A 65 -8.27 -20.10 19.54
C GLU A 65 -8.29 -18.58 19.81
N ILE A 66 -7.26 -18.04 20.46
CA ILE A 66 -7.20 -16.62 20.87
C ILE A 66 -6.19 -15.80 20.07
N ARG A 67 -5.61 -16.37 19.04
CA ARG A 67 -4.50 -15.83 18.27
C ARG A 67 -4.81 -14.47 17.65
N LEU A 68 -5.97 -14.34 16.99
CA LEU A 68 -6.38 -13.10 16.35
C LEU A 68 -6.50 -11.93 17.34
N ALA A 69 -7.08 -12.19 18.51
CA ALA A 69 -7.23 -11.18 19.55
C ALA A 69 -5.87 -10.67 20.06
N ILE A 70 -4.91 -11.56 20.26
CA ILE A 70 -3.56 -11.18 20.68
C ILE A 70 -2.85 -10.36 19.60
N PHE A 71 -3.00 -10.71 18.33
CA PHE A 71 -2.42 -9.92 17.24
C PHE A 71 -2.98 -8.51 17.22
N VAL A 72 -4.29 -8.32 17.36
CA VAL A 72 -4.91 -6.99 17.41
C VAL A 72 -4.36 -6.16 18.58
N VAL A 73 -4.16 -6.76 19.75
CA VAL A 73 -3.58 -6.06 20.92
C VAL A 73 -2.14 -5.62 20.66
N VAL A 74 -1.32 -6.49 20.06
CA VAL A 74 0.07 -6.16 19.69
C VAL A 74 0.10 -5.03 18.65
N ILE A 75 -0.74 -5.11 17.62
CA ILE A 75 -0.86 -4.07 16.60
C ILE A 75 -1.28 -2.74 17.23
N ALA A 76 -2.28 -2.76 18.13
CA ALA A 76 -2.74 -1.56 18.84
C ALA A 76 -1.62 -0.91 19.64
N GLY A 77 -0.78 -1.69 20.33
CA GLY A 77 0.39 -1.18 21.04
C GLY A 77 1.37 -0.45 20.13
N PHE A 78 1.72 -1.03 18.97
CA PHE A 78 2.62 -0.38 18.01
C PHE A 78 1.99 0.86 17.38
N VAL A 79 0.71 0.82 17.06
CA VAL A 79 -0.03 1.98 16.51
C VAL A 79 -0.02 3.14 17.50
N THR A 80 -0.23 2.87 18.79
CA THR A 80 -0.16 3.91 19.84
C THR A 80 1.22 4.53 19.95
N ILE A 81 2.29 3.72 19.86
CA ILE A 81 3.67 4.22 19.88
C ILE A 81 3.92 5.15 18.67
N VAL A 82 3.51 4.72 17.47
CA VAL A 82 3.68 5.51 16.25
C VAL A 82 2.85 6.79 16.30
N ASP A 83 1.64 6.75 16.84
CA ASP A 83 0.80 7.93 17.02
C ASP A 83 1.45 8.97 17.93
N LEU A 84 1.98 8.55 19.08
CA LEU A 84 2.71 9.44 19.99
C LEU A 84 3.96 10.04 19.33
N LEU A 85 4.67 9.27 18.52
CA LEU A 85 5.82 9.76 17.75
C LEU A 85 5.39 10.80 16.71
N LEU A 86 4.29 10.54 15.98
CA LEU A 86 3.75 11.48 15.00
C LEU A 86 3.29 12.79 15.67
N GLN A 87 2.65 12.72 16.83
CA GLN A 87 2.26 13.89 17.61
C GLN A 87 3.48 14.73 18.05
N ALA A 88 4.59 14.06 18.39
CA ALA A 88 5.80 14.75 18.85
C ALA A 88 6.59 15.40 17.70
N PHE A 89 6.70 14.73 16.55
CA PHE A 89 7.55 15.18 15.45
C PHE A 89 6.80 15.91 14.32
N LEU A 90 5.56 15.52 14.04
CA LEU A 90 4.76 16.02 12.92
C LEU A 90 3.30 16.29 13.35
N PRO A 91 3.07 17.33 14.17
CA PRO A 91 1.73 17.61 14.70
C PRO A 91 0.68 17.90 13.61
N ALA A 92 1.09 18.52 12.49
CA ALA A 92 0.21 18.78 11.36
C ALA A 92 -0.28 17.48 10.70
N LEU A 93 0.60 16.49 10.55
CA LEU A 93 0.24 15.17 10.02
C LEU A 93 -0.65 14.40 11.00
N SER A 94 -0.33 14.44 12.29
CA SER A 94 -1.15 13.81 13.33
C SER A 94 -2.56 14.40 13.38
N ALA A 95 -2.72 15.71 13.24
CA ALA A 95 -4.04 16.34 13.19
C ALA A 95 -4.88 15.88 11.97
N SER A 96 -4.24 15.73 10.80
CA SER A 96 -4.89 15.25 9.59
C SER A 96 -5.21 13.75 9.63
N LEU A 97 -4.34 12.94 10.23
CA LEU A 97 -4.44 11.49 10.32
C LEU A 97 -5.18 10.98 11.56
N GLY A 98 -5.48 11.85 12.54
CA GLY A 98 -5.94 11.47 13.87
C GLY A 98 -7.13 10.52 13.90
N VAL A 99 -8.10 10.69 12.98
CA VAL A 99 -9.26 9.79 12.84
C VAL A 99 -8.88 8.46 12.14
N PHE A 100 -7.83 8.46 11.32
CA PHE A 100 -7.44 7.31 10.50
C PHE A 100 -6.41 6.42 11.19
N ILE A 101 -5.69 6.92 12.21
CA ILE A 101 -4.69 6.12 12.95
C ILE A 101 -5.33 4.89 13.62
N PRO A 102 -6.49 5.00 14.31
CA PRO A 102 -7.18 3.82 14.85
C PRO A 102 -7.57 2.79 13.76
N LEU A 103 -7.80 3.24 12.52
CA LEU A 103 -8.11 2.37 11.40
C LEU A 103 -6.91 1.47 11.00
N ILE A 104 -5.69 1.88 11.33
CA ILE A 104 -4.48 1.06 11.11
C ILE A 104 -4.53 -0.21 11.96
N VAL A 105 -5.08 -0.16 13.18
CA VAL A 105 -5.18 -1.32 14.08
C VAL A 105 -5.95 -2.47 13.44
N VAL A 106 -7.06 -2.15 12.77
CA VAL A 106 -7.92 -3.13 12.10
C VAL A 106 -7.61 -3.28 10.60
N ASN A 107 -6.48 -2.75 10.15
CA ASN A 107 -6.11 -2.81 8.74
C ASN A 107 -5.87 -4.25 8.31
N CYS A 108 -6.64 -4.69 7.31
CA CYS A 108 -6.62 -6.08 6.84
C CYS A 108 -5.25 -6.50 6.28
N ILE A 109 -4.39 -5.58 5.83
CA ILE A 109 -3.05 -5.95 5.36
C ILE A 109 -2.18 -6.43 6.52
N ILE A 110 -2.24 -5.78 7.68
CA ILE A 110 -1.42 -6.12 8.84
C ILE A 110 -1.89 -7.46 9.43
N ILE A 111 -3.19 -7.58 9.67
CA ILE A 111 -3.80 -8.81 10.21
C ILE A 111 -3.62 -9.98 9.24
N GLY A 112 -3.87 -9.75 7.94
CA GLY A 112 -3.77 -10.78 6.92
C GLY A 112 -2.33 -11.31 6.75
N ARG A 113 -1.31 -10.43 6.81
CA ARG A 113 0.09 -10.87 6.73
C ARG A 113 0.57 -11.54 8.02
N ALA A 114 0.13 -11.05 9.18
CA ALA A 114 0.42 -11.67 10.46
C ALA A 114 -0.05 -13.13 10.48
N GLU A 115 -1.25 -13.41 9.98
CA GLU A 115 -1.82 -14.75 9.97
C GLU A 115 -1.32 -15.61 8.81
N ALA A 116 -1.29 -15.09 7.58
CA ALA A 116 -0.96 -15.90 6.40
C ALA A 116 0.54 -16.22 6.29
N PHE A 117 1.42 -15.29 6.67
CA PHE A 117 2.85 -15.40 6.43
C PHE A 117 3.67 -15.57 7.71
N CYS A 118 3.49 -14.72 8.74
CA CYS A 118 4.39 -14.67 9.89
C CYS A 118 4.32 -15.93 10.76
N GLN A 119 3.20 -16.62 10.75
CA GLN A 119 3.04 -17.87 11.47
C GLN A 119 3.83 -19.05 10.89
N LYS A 120 4.03 -19.05 9.59
CA LYS A 120 4.63 -20.19 8.87
C LYS A 120 6.12 -19.99 8.62
N ASN A 121 6.61 -18.77 8.66
CA ASN A 121 7.97 -18.41 8.26
C ASN A 121 8.83 -17.94 9.43
N THR A 122 10.14 -17.88 9.19
CA THR A 122 11.13 -17.41 10.17
C THR A 122 11.06 -15.89 10.37
N VAL A 123 11.55 -15.40 11.51
CA VAL A 123 11.54 -13.96 11.86
C VAL A 123 12.23 -13.11 10.78
N ALA A 124 13.38 -13.54 10.26
CA ALA A 124 14.09 -12.82 9.20
C ALA A 124 13.26 -12.72 7.91
N ALA A 125 12.58 -13.80 7.52
CA ALA A 125 11.69 -13.78 6.34
C ALA A 125 10.50 -12.84 6.55
N SER A 126 9.92 -12.81 7.74
CA SER A 126 8.79 -11.94 8.10
C SER A 126 9.19 -10.46 8.11
N PHE A 127 10.42 -10.15 8.50
CA PHE A 127 10.97 -8.79 8.44
C PHE A 127 11.04 -8.28 7.00
N PHE A 128 11.66 -9.04 6.10
CA PHE A 128 11.75 -8.64 4.69
C PHE A 128 10.38 -8.59 4.00
N ASP A 129 9.50 -9.51 4.33
CA ASP A 129 8.12 -9.50 3.82
C ASP A 129 7.38 -8.23 4.24
N GLY A 130 7.49 -7.82 5.51
CA GLY A 130 6.91 -6.58 6.01
C GLY A 130 7.37 -5.34 5.23
N ILE A 131 8.67 -5.23 4.94
CA ILE A 131 9.22 -4.12 4.17
C ILE A 131 8.69 -4.14 2.73
N PHE A 132 8.75 -5.27 2.04
CA PHE A 132 8.37 -5.34 0.63
C PHE A 132 6.86 -5.16 0.42
N GLN A 133 6.04 -5.73 1.28
CA GLN A 133 4.59 -5.55 1.24
C GLN A 133 4.19 -4.11 1.64
N GLY A 134 4.83 -3.55 2.66
CA GLY A 134 4.61 -2.16 3.06
C GLY A 134 5.01 -1.16 1.97
N LEU A 135 6.13 -1.39 1.27
CA LEU A 135 6.51 -0.60 0.10
C LEU A 135 5.49 -0.74 -1.03
N GLY A 136 5.04 -1.96 -1.34
CA GLY A 136 3.99 -2.19 -2.34
C GLY A 136 2.70 -1.45 -2.02
N TYR A 137 2.29 -1.45 -0.76
CA TYR A 137 1.13 -0.71 -0.26
C TYR A 137 1.32 0.80 -0.41
N THR A 138 2.46 1.34 -0.01
CA THR A 138 2.79 2.76 -0.09
C THR A 138 2.79 3.27 -1.54
N VAL A 139 3.35 2.50 -2.46
CA VAL A 139 3.33 2.86 -3.90
C VAL A 139 1.91 2.98 -4.43
N VAL A 140 1.03 2.03 -4.09
CA VAL A 140 -0.38 2.09 -4.52
C VAL A 140 -1.09 3.29 -3.91
N LEU A 141 -0.85 3.59 -2.62
CA LEU A 141 -1.40 4.79 -1.97
C LEU A 141 -0.99 6.06 -2.70
N ILE A 142 0.29 6.21 -3.05
CA ILE A 142 0.80 7.39 -3.76
C ILE A 142 0.12 7.51 -5.13
N ILE A 143 0.03 6.42 -5.91
CA ILE A 143 -0.64 6.43 -7.21
C ILE A 143 -2.11 6.85 -7.07
N MET A 144 -2.81 6.33 -6.08
CA MET A 144 -4.20 6.68 -5.80
C MET A 144 -4.36 8.14 -5.39
N CYS A 145 -3.48 8.65 -4.52
CA CYS A 145 -3.49 10.05 -4.09
C CYS A 145 -3.25 10.99 -5.27
N VAL A 146 -2.23 10.73 -6.08
CA VAL A 146 -1.91 11.53 -7.27
C VAL A 146 -3.10 11.58 -8.22
N PHE A 147 -3.71 10.43 -8.50
CA PHE A 147 -4.84 10.37 -9.42
C PHE A 147 -6.07 11.11 -8.88
N ARG A 148 -6.42 10.90 -7.62
CA ARG A 148 -7.59 11.53 -6.98
C ARG A 148 -7.39 13.03 -6.77
N GLU A 149 -6.20 13.46 -6.38
CA GLU A 149 -5.87 14.86 -6.20
C GLU A 149 -5.89 15.61 -7.54
N PHE A 150 -5.35 14.99 -8.60
CA PHE A 150 -5.35 15.56 -9.95
C PHE A 150 -6.76 15.72 -10.50
N VAL A 151 -7.62 14.70 -10.39
CA VAL A 151 -8.99 14.74 -10.94
C VAL A 151 -9.95 15.50 -10.03
N GLY A 152 -9.80 15.38 -8.70
CA GLY A 152 -10.71 15.95 -7.71
C GLY A 152 -10.51 17.45 -7.48
N SER A 153 -9.27 17.88 -7.36
CA SER A 153 -8.92 19.27 -7.01
C SER A 153 -8.22 20.03 -8.13
N GLY A 154 -7.77 19.35 -9.19
CA GLY A 154 -6.95 19.95 -10.24
C GLY A 154 -5.60 20.46 -9.74
N ARG A 155 -5.20 20.05 -8.56
CA ARG A 155 -3.94 20.41 -7.88
C ARG A 155 -3.02 19.19 -7.83
N PHE A 156 -1.73 19.41 -7.83
CA PHE A 156 -0.73 18.38 -7.69
C PHE A 156 0.17 18.68 -6.50
N GLY A 157 0.29 17.72 -5.56
CA GLY A 157 1.19 17.84 -4.43
C GLY A 157 0.66 18.72 -3.29
N GLY A 158 -0.65 18.79 -3.08
CA GLY A 158 -1.26 19.51 -1.98
C GLY A 158 -0.74 19.04 -0.62
N GLY A 159 -0.26 19.97 0.18
CA GLY A 159 0.35 19.71 1.49
C GLY A 159 1.86 19.43 1.48
N LEU A 160 2.47 19.07 0.34
CA LEU A 160 3.91 18.82 0.25
C LEU A 160 4.67 19.94 -0.44
N ILE A 161 4.09 20.61 -1.43
CA ILE A 161 4.76 21.59 -2.28
C ILE A 161 4.07 22.93 -2.12
N ASP A 162 4.77 23.94 -1.58
CA ASP A 162 4.30 25.30 -1.51
C ASP A 162 5.04 26.15 -2.56
N ILE A 163 4.31 26.51 -3.65
CA ILE A 163 4.86 27.35 -4.72
C ILE A 163 4.69 28.83 -4.41
N ALA A 164 3.74 29.17 -3.54
CA ALA A 164 3.51 30.57 -3.15
C ALA A 164 4.73 31.19 -2.44
N ASN A 165 5.55 30.38 -1.78
CA ASN A 165 6.76 30.79 -1.06
C ASN A 165 8.08 30.30 -1.70
N GLY A 166 8.07 29.96 -3.03
CA GLY A 166 9.29 29.65 -3.77
C GLY A 166 9.76 28.20 -3.67
N PHE A 167 9.03 27.25 -4.24
CA PHE A 167 9.38 25.84 -4.41
C PHE A 167 10.00 25.20 -3.14
N ARG A 168 9.35 25.40 -1.99
CA ARG A 168 9.78 24.83 -0.71
C ARG A 168 9.04 23.53 -0.45
N PHE A 169 9.81 22.52 -0.10
CA PHE A 169 9.28 21.27 0.44
C PHE A 169 8.85 21.54 1.89
N THR A 170 7.56 21.74 2.13
CA THR A 170 7.05 22.07 3.46
C THR A 170 6.31 20.85 4.01
N MET A 171 6.77 20.30 5.10
CA MET A 171 6.12 19.16 5.79
C MET A 171 4.96 19.61 6.70
N ASP A 172 4.49 20.84 6.59
CA ASP A 172 3.47 21.41 7.48
C ASP A 172 2.03 21.19 7.03
N GLY A 173 1.82 20.50 5.92
CA GLY A 173 0.46 20.20 5.39
C GLY A 173 -0.33 21.41 4.86
N THR A 174 0.28 22.63 4.88
CA THR A 174 -0.36 23.88 4.46
C THR A 174 -0.06 24.29 3.03
N GLY A 175 0.78 23.50 2.31
CA GLY A 175 1.17 23.78 0.92
C GLY A 175 -0.01 23.78 -0.03
N GLY A 176 -0.17 24.85 -0.81
CA GLY A 176 -1.27 25.04 -1.77
C GLY A 176 -1.22 24.13 -3.00
N GLY A 177 -0.12 23.39 -3.22
CA GLY A 177 0.09 22.55 -4.42
C GLY A 177 0.20 23.37 -5.72
N ILE A 178 0.55 22.69 -6.82
CA ILE A 178 0.57 23.26 -8.17
C ILE A 178 -0.85 23.27 -8.71
N GLN A 179 -1.48 24.41 -8.87
CA GLN A 179 -2.78 24.52 -9.58
C GLN A 179 -2.56 24.34 -11.08
N ILE A 180 -3.09 23.26 -11.64
CA ILE A 180 -3.04 22.97 -13.08
C ILE A 180 -4.35 23.42 -13.75
N PHE A 181 -5.48 23.28 -13.04
CA PHE A 181 -6.81 23.73 -13.51
C PHE A 181 -7.46 24.67 -12.49
N PRO A 182 -8.27 25.66 -12.94
CA PRO A 182 -9.06 26.49 -12.03
C PRO A 182 -10.05 25.63 -11.23
N GLU A 183 -10.26 25.96 -9.97
CA GLU A 183 -11.11 25.21 -9.02
C GLU A 183 -12.53 24.93 -9.51
N THR A 184 -13.01 25.74 -10.46
CA THR A 184 -14.36 25.63 -11.05
C THR A 184 -14.58 24.32 -11.82
N TYR A 185 -13.52 23.66 -12.28
CA TYR A 185 -13.59 22.39 -13.02
C TYR A 185 -13.28 21.16 -12.17
N GLY A 186 -12.90 21.33 -10.90
CA GLY A 186 -12.64 20.21 -9.99
C GLY A 186 -13.92 19.43 -9.72
N MET A 187 -13.90 18.12 -10.00
CA MET A 187 -15.01 17.23 -9.64
C MET A 187 -14.94 16.89 -8.14
N SER A 188 -15.55 17.73 -7.29
CA SER A 188 -15.61 17.51 -5.83
C SER A 188 -16.13 16.12 -5.43
N ILE A 189 -16.92 15.48 -6.30
CA ILE A 189 -17.42 14.11 -6.11
C ILE A 189 -16.30 13.05 -6.07
N MET A 190 -15.14 13.34 -6.69
CA MET A 190 -13.96 12.46 -6.66
C MET A 190 -13.27 12.45 -5.29
N ASN A 191 -13.42 13.49 -4.48
CA ASN A 191 -12.89 13.54 -3.12
C ASN A 191 -13.78 12.77 -2.13
N LEU A 192 -15.03 12.46 -2.49
CA LEU A 192 -15.89 11.60 -1.70
C LEU A 192 -15.44 10.12 -1.80
N PRO A 193 -15.88 9.26 -0.86
CA PRO A 193 -15.60 7.81 -0.89
C PRO A 193 -16.01 7.14 -2.21
N PHE A 194 -17.06 7.63 -2.88
CA PHE A 194 -17.51 7.17 -4.19
C PHE A 194 -16.40 7.26 -5.25
N GLY A 195 -15.69 8.39 -5.31
CA GLY A 195 -14.55 8.57 -6.21
C GLY A 195 -13.40 7.61 -5.90
N GLY A 196 -13.21 7.26 -4.61
CA GLY A 196 -12.24 6.25 -4.20
C GLY A 196 -12.52 4.87 -4.77
N PHE A 197 -13.79 4.43 -4.72
CA PHE A 197 -14.19 3.14 -5.31
C PHE A 197 -14.01 3.11 -6.82
N LEU A 198 -14.40 4.18 -7.51
CA LEU A 198 -14.29 4.28 -8.96
C LEU A 198 -12.83 4.27 -9.42
N THR A 199 -11.97 5.04 -8.78
CA THR A 199 -10.53 5.10 -9.11
C THR A 199 -9.82 3.80 -8.81
N LEU A 200 -10.12 3.18 -7.66
CA LEU A 200 -9.54 1.89 -7.29
C LEU A 200 -10.00 0.79 -8.23
N GLY A 201 -11.30 0.74 -8.57
CA GLY A 201 -11.83 -0.24 -9.52
C GLY A 201 -11.20 -0.10 -10.90
N LEU A 202 -11.00 1.14 -11.39
CA LEU A 202 -10.28 1.39 -12.64
C LEU A 202 -8.83 0.93 -12.57
N LEU A 203 -8.12 1.24 -11.49
CA LEU A 203 -6.72 0.87 -11.30
C LEU A 203 -6.55 -0.65 -11.25
N ILE A 204 -7.40 -1.36 -10.51
CA ILE A 204 -7.41 -2.83 -10.44
C ILE A 204 -7.72 -3.41 -11.83
N GLY A 205 -8.70 -2.87 -12.54
CA GLY A 205 -9.05 -3.32 -13.88
C GLY A 205 -7.90 -3.20 -14.87
N VAL A 206 -7.21 -2.06 -14.89
CA VAL A 206 -6.02 -1.84 -15.74
C VAL A 206 -4.88 -2.78 -15.35
N MET A 207 -4.62 -2.94 -14.06
CA MET A 207 -3.55 -3.83 -13.58
C MET A 207 -3.82 -5.29 -13.91
N GLN A 208 -5.04 -5.77 -13.70
CA GLN A 208 -5.45 -7.13 -14.05
C GLN A 208 -5.38 -7.39 -15.56
N ALA A 209 -5.78 -6.42 -16.37
CA ALA A 209 -5.66 -6.51 -17.82
C ALA A 209 -4.19 -6.60 -18.26
N ALA A 210 -3.31 -5.79 -17.65
CA ALA A 210 -1.87 -5.81 -17.91
C ALA A 210 -1.23 -7.15 -17.49
N LEU A 211 -1.59 -7.68 -16.33
CA LEU A 211 -1.11 -8.98 -15.84
C LEU A 211 -1.54 -10.13 -16.76
N LYS A 212 -2.83 -10.17 -17.12
CA LYS A 212 -3.35 -11.19 -18.07
C LYS A 212 -2.67 -11.11 -19.44
N LYS A 213 -2.38 -9.90 -19.93
CA LYS A 213 -1.65 -9.72 -21.21
C LYS A 213 -0.22 -10.25 -21.10
N SER A 214 0.45 -10.00 -19.98
CA SER A 214 1.80 -10.51 -19.70
C SER A 214 1.83 -12.03 -19.59
N GLU A 215 0.86 -12.64 -18.89
CA GLU A 215 0.74 -14.11 -18.78
C GLU A 215 0.42 -14.77 -20.12
N ARG A 216 -0.49 -14.18 -20.90
CA ARG A 216 -0.78 -14.69 -22.26
C ARG A 216 0.47 -14.69 -23.12
N LYS A 217 1.30 -13.62 -23.06
CA LYS A 217 2.54 -13.54 -23.80
C LYS A 217 3.54 -14.62 -23.39
N LYS A 218 3.66 -14.91 -22.08
CA LYS A 218 4.50 -16.00 -21.57
C LYS A 218 4.02 -17.36 -22.01
N ARG A 219 2.71 -17.65 -21.89
CA ARG A 219 2.10 -18.93 -22.32
C ARG A 219 2.25 -19.16 -23.83
N THR A 220 2.14 -18.10 -24.64
CA THR A 220 2.34 -18.19 -26.10
C THR A 220 3.83 -18.47 -26.42
N ALA A 221 4.76 -17.82 -25.72
CA ALA A 221 6.18 -18.10 -25.88
C ALA A 221 6.58 -19.52 -25.43
N GLU A 222 5.99 -20.02 -24.32
CA GLU A 222 6.22 -21.39 -23.87
C GLU A 222 5.62 -22.44 -24.83
N ARG A 223 4.46 -22.16 -25.43
CA ARG A 223 3.86 -23.03 -26.45
C ARG A 223 4.72 -23.07 -27.71
N ALA A 224 5.16 -21.89 -28.18
CA ALA A 224 6.06 -21.83 -29.35
C ALA A 224 7.41 -22.54 -29.11
N ALA A 225 7.96 -22.43 -27.89
CA ALA A 225 9.17 -23.14 -27.51
C ALA A 225 8.97 -24.66 -27.44
N LYS A 226 7.81 -25.14 -26.95
CA LYS A 226 7.47 -26.57 -26.95
C LYS A 226 7.24 -27.12 -28.37
N GLU A 227 6.56 -26.36 -29.22
CA GLU A 227 6.34 -26.74 -30.61
C GLU A 227 7.66 -26.83 -31.38
N ALA A 228 8.59 -25.88 -31.17
CA ALA A 228 9.91 -25.91 -31.74
C ALA A 228 10.78 -27.08 -31.22
N ALA A 229 10.60 -27.48 -29.97
CA ALA A 229 11.29 -28.65 -29.41
C ALA A 229 10.74 -29.98 -30.01
N LEU A 230 9.40 -30.07 -30.13
CA LEU A 230 8.76 -31.25 -30.75
C LEU A 230 9.14 -31.42 -32.24
N GLN A 231 9.27 -30.27 -32.97
CA GLN A 231 9.70 -30.33 -34.37
C GLN A 231 11.13 -30.86 -34.55
N LYS A 232 12.03 -30.52 -33.59
CA LYS A 232 13.40 -31.04 -33.58
C LYS A 232 13.50 -32.53 -33.28
N GLU A 233 12.58 -33.07 -32.40
CA GLU A 233 12.52 -34.49 -32.10
C GLU A 233 11.91 -35.33 -33.24
N VAL A 234 11.18 -34.70 -34.14
CA VAL A 234 10.59 -35.40 -35.33
C VAL A 234 11.54 -35.40 -36.53
N GLU A 235 12.54 -34.49 -36.55
CA GLU A 235 13.59 -34.39 -37.61
C GLU A 235 14.83 -35.25 -37.30
N GLU A 236 14.98 -35.83 -36.10
CA GLU A 236 15.98 -36.84 -35.75
C GLU A 236 15.38 -38.27 -35.90
#